data_c3e7e92cebf5bbb9aff4c8ef78cd49d4
#
_entry.id   c3e7e92cebf5bbb9aff4c8ef78cd49d4
#
_cell.length_a   1.000
_cell.length_b   1.000
_cell.length_c   1.000
_cell.angle_alpha   90.00
_cell.angle_beta   90.00
_cell.angle_gamma   90.00
#
_symmetry.space_group_name_H-M   'P 1'
#
loop_
_entity.id
_entity.type
_entity.pdbx_description
1 polymer ?
#
loop_
_entity_poly.entity_id
_entity_poly.type
_entity_poly.pdbx_seq_one_letter_code
_entity_poly.pdbx_strand_id
1 'polypeptide(L)'
;MEFPKSFIRASEAYNTFEHHVPAPYLRRAFQADHEAKANVIITALGFYELYLNGERITKGRLAPYISNPDDLVYYDTYEVTLRAGENVLGVWLGNGFTNNPGGHIWDFDIAAFRAAPQMALCLTYTDKSGEAHCIESDEMWRAESSPLLFDDYRFGEIYDGRLEIPGWNTIGFDDSAWKFAERAPQPRGEKRLCTAEPIDIVNELKPISVTKTEKGYLYDDPGPQYAGQEGHQRTGGKPDGGQSCRNCLYNKQ
;
A
#
# COMPACT_ATOMS: atom_id res chain seq x y z
N MET A 1 -22.04 5.49 8.52
CA MET A 1 -21.24 5.06 7.34
C MET A 1 -21.13 3.55 7.43
N GLU A 2 -21.47 2.82 6.36
CA GLU A 2 -21.40 1.35 6.35
C GLU A 2 -20.02 0.88 5.88
N PHE A 3 -19.56 -0.23 6.42
CA PHE A 3 -18.32 -0.89 5.98
C PHE A 3 -18.49 -1.38 4.53
N PRO A 4 -17.44 -1.30 3.68
CA PRO A 4 -17.50 -1.75 2.28
C PRO A 4 -18.01 -3.19 2.13
N LYS A 5 -18.84 -3.43 1.13
CA LYS A 5 -19.50 -4.73 0.93
C LYS A 5 -18.62 -5.78 0.26
N SER A 6 -17.58 -5.33 -0.45
CA SER A 6 -16.76 -6.22 -1.28
C SER A 6 -15.28 -5.96 -1.07
N PHE A 7 -14.50 -7.04 -1.05
CA PHE A 7 -13.05 -6.99 -1.22
C PHE A 7 -12.69 -7.21 -2.68
N ILE A 8 -11.65 -6.51 -3.14
CA ILE A 8 -11.06 -6.68 -4.48
C ILE A 8 -9.55 -6.85 -4.40
N ARG A 9 -8.98 -7.49 -5.42
CA ARG A 9 -7.55 -7.76 -5.59
C ARG A 9 -7.15 -7.64 -7.05
N ALA A 10 -5.87 -7.52 -7.34
CA ALA A 10 -5.38 -7.51 -8.73
C ALA A 10 -5.38 -8.92 -9.36
N SER A 11 -5.10 -9.95 -8.56
CA SER A 11 -5.15 -11.36 -8.93
C SER A 11 -5.19 -12.22 -7.66
N GLU A 12 -5.41 -13.52 -7.81
CA GLU A 12 -5.33 -14.46 -6.69
C GLU A 12 -3.91 -14.97 -6.41
N ALA A 13 -2.93 -14.60 -7.24
CA ALA A 13 -1.55 -15.00 -7.06
C ALA A 13 -0.95 -14.39 -5.78
N TYR A 14 -0.22 -15.19 -5.03
CA TYR A 14 0.45 -14.79 -3.81
C TYR A 14 1.92 -15.25 -3.78
N ASN A 15 2.69 -14.64 -2.89
CA ASN A 15 4.11 -14.94 -2.74
C ASN A 15 4.37 -16.37 -2.26
N THR A 16 5.38 -16.98 -2.83
CA THR A 16 6.01 -18.21 -2.32
C THR A 16 7.53 -17.97 -2.18
N PHE A 17 8.26 -18.94 -1.68
CA PHE A 17 9.73 -18.86 -1.66
C PHE A 17 10.36 -18.78 -3.05
N GLU A 18 9.73 -19.39 -4.03
CA GLU A 18 10.26 -19.51 -5.40
C GLU A 18 9.69 -18.45 -6.34
N HIS A 19 8.54 -17.87 -5.98
CA HIS A 19 7.84 -16.91 -6.83
C HIS A 19 7.34 -15.74 -6.01
N HIS A 20 7.73 -14.53 -6.42
CA HIS A 20 7.27 -13.29 -5.83
C HIS A 20 6.28 -12.60 -6.76
N VAL A 21 5.20 -12.08 -6.19
CA VAL A 21 4.17 -11.31 -6.89
C VAL A 21 4.36 -9.84 -6.56
N PRO A 22 4.56 -8.97 -7.57
CA PRO A 22 4.67 -7.53 -7.32
C PRO A 22 3.45 -6.99 -6.60
N ALA A 23 3.67 -6.07 -5.67
CA ALA A 23 2.60 -5.34 -5.02
C ALA A 23 1.80 -4.55 -6.05
N PRO A 24 0.45 -4.61 -6.08
CA PRO A 24 -0.33 -4.01 -7.15
C PRO A 24 -0.70 -2.55 -6.89
N TYR A 25 -0.87 -1.80 -7.97
CA TYR A 25 -1.68 -0.59 -8.02
C TYR A 25 -3.13 -0.96 -8.31
N LEU A 26 -4.06 -0.28 -7.64
CA LEU A 26 -5.49 -0.29 -7.94
C LEU A 26 -5.94 1.15 -8.19
N ARG A 27 -6.79 1.36 -9.20
CA ARG A 27 -7.21 2.69 -9.63
C ARG A 27 -8.70 2.71 -10.00
N ARG A 28 -9.38 3.81 -9.65
CA ARG A 28 -10.79 4.06 -10.01
C ARG A 28 -11.00 5.54 -10.33
N ALA A 29 -11.33 5.85 -11.57
CA ALA A 29 -11.82 7.16 -11.96
C ALA A 29 -13.34 7.24 -11.79
N PHE A 30 -13.87 8.39 -11.36
CA PHE A 30 -15.29 8.65 -11.19
C PHE A 30 -15.59 10.15 -11.33
N GLN A 31 -16.88 10.50 -11.51
CA GLN A 31 -17.32 11.88 -11.66
C GLN A 31 -18.06 12.34 -10.40
N ALA A 32 -17.78 13.58 -9.98
CA ALA A 32 -18.58 14.31 -9.00
C ALA A 32 -19.14 15.58 -9.66
N ASP A 33 -20.41 15.86 -9.41
CA ASP A 33 -21.12 16.98 -10.06
C ASP A 33 -20.74 18.35 -9.51
N HIS A 34 -20.07 18.39 -8.35
CA HIS A 34 -19.55 19.60 -7.70
C HIS A 34 -18.41 19.28 -6.75
N GLU A 35 -17.80 20.32 -6.19
CA GLU A 35 -16.87 20.17 -5.05
C GLU A 35 -17.65 19.72 -3.81
N ALA A 36 -17.31 18.58 -3.27
CA ALA A 36 -18.03 17.98 -2.15
C ALA A 36 -17.09 17.43 -1.07
N LYS A 37 -17.52 17.52 0.18
CA LYS A 37 -16.89 16.73 1.25
C LYS A 37 -17.31 15.28 1.11
N ALA A 38 -16.34 14.40 1.25
CA ALA A 38 -16.54 12.97 1.16
C ALA A 38 -15.85 12.25 2.31
N ASN A 39 -16.38 11.09 2.66
CA ASN A 39 -15.80 10.23 3.68
C ASN A 39 -15.37 8.92 3.04
N VAL A 40 -14.18 8.45 3.36
CA VAL A 40 -13.64 7.17 2.90
C VAL A 40 -13.52 6.22 4.08
N ILE A 41 -13.99 4.99 3.90
CA ILE A 41 -13.60 3.84 4.73
C ILE A 41 -12.71 2.96 3.85
N ILE A 42 -11.58 2.54 4.38
CA ILE A 42 -10.66 1.62 3.69
C ILE A 42 -10.02 0.64 4.67
N THR A 43 -9.84 -0.58 4.19
CA THR A 43 -8.98 -1.60 4.82
C THR A 43 -8.25 -2.39 3.74
N ALA A 44 -7.18 -3.08 4.14
CA ALA A 44 -6.50 -4.03 3.29
C ALA A 44 -6.10 -5.29 4.07
N LEU A 45 -6.05 -6.43 3.39
CA LEU A 45 -5.26 -7.57 3.82
C LEU A 45 -3.89 -7.44 3.19
N GLY A 46 -2.90 -7.13 4.00
CA GLY A 46 -1.62 -6.55 3.64
C GLY A 46 -1.56 -5.09 4.06
N PHE A 47 -0.84 -4.26 3.32
CA PHE A 47 -0.74 -2.83 3.56
C PHE A 47 -1.37 -2.04 2.41
N TYR A 48 -1.67 -0.75 2.65
CA TYR A 48 -2.10 0.14 1.59
C TYR A 48 -1.52 1.55 1.74
N GLU A 49 -1.36 2.23 0.63
CA GLU A 49 -1.32 3.69 0.53
C GLU A 49 -2.47 4.15 -0.35
N LEU A 50 -3.32 5.05 0.18
CA LEU A 50 -4.47 5.64 -0.50
C LEU A 50 -4.10 7.02 -1.05
N TYR A 51 -4.52 7.27 -2.29
CA TYR A 51 -4.36 8.53 -2.99
C TYR A 51 -5.70 9.05 -3.54
N LEU A 52 -5.87 10.36 -3.54
CA LEU A 52 -6.96 11.04 -4.25
C LEU A 52 -6.34 12.10 -5.18
N ASN A 53 -6.61 11.99 -6.48
CA ASN A 53 -6.14 12.94 -7.50
C ASN A 53 -4.61 13.18 -7.48
N GLY A 54 -3.83 12.15 -7.17
CA GLY A 54 -2.37 12.21 -7.07
C GLY A 54 -1.83 12.54 -5.67
N GLU A 55 -2.67 13.03 -4.77
CA GLU A 55 -2.27 13.37 -3.40
C GLU A 55 -2.44 12.16 -2.47
N ARG A 56 -1.43 11.89 -1.63
CA ARG A 56 -1.48 10.83 -0.64
C ARG A 56 -2.39 11.20 0.51
N ILE A 57 -3.39 10.36 0.79
CA ILE A 57 -4.38 10.55 1.86
C ILE A 57 -4.03 9.77 3.12
N THR A 58 -3.41 8.61 2.99
CA THR A 58 -3.03 7.74 4.11
C THR A 58 -2.20 8.49 5.14
N LYS A 59 -2.63 8.47 6.38
CA LYS A 59 -1.86 8.98 7.52
C LYS A 59 -0.83 7.94 7.94
N GLY A 60 0.41 8.38 8.17
CA GLY A 60 1.49 7.48 8.57
C GLY A 60 1.91 6.48 7.49
N ARG A 61 2.44 5.34 7.92
CA ARG A 61 2.97 4.25 7.10
C ARG A 61 2.39 2.92 7.57
N LEU A 62 2.44 1.88 6.71
CA LEU A 62 2.00 0.51 7.02
C LEU A 62 0.54 0.44 7.53
N ALA A 63 -0.34 1.19 6.92
CA ALA A 63 -1.77 1.07 7.16
C ALA A 63 -2.36 -0.15 6.40
N PRO A 64 -3.39 -0.81 6.94
CA PRO A 64 -3.97 -0.65 8.26
C PRO A 64 -3.08 -1.27 9.35
N TYR A 65 -3.41 -1.04 10.64
CA TYR A 65 -2.71 -1.71 11.73
C TYR A 65 -2.86 -3.23 11.61
N ILE A 66 -1.78 -3.94 11.92
CA ILE A 66 -1.68 -5.40 11.71
C ILE A 66 -2.62 -6.15 12.66
N SER A 67 -3.32 -7.13 12.11
CA SER A 67 -4.17 -8.06 12.86
C SER A 67 -4.25 -9.41 12.17
N ASN A 68 -4.73 -10.44 12.88
CA ASN A 68 -5.17 -11.67 12.25
C ASN A 68 -6.56 -11.44 11.62
N PRO A 69 -6.68 -11.45 10.28
CA PRO A 69 -7.94 -11.12 9.62
C PRO A 69 -9.06 -12.15 9.81
N ASP A 70 -8.77 -13.33 10.33
CA ASP A 70 -9.79 -14.31 10.72
C ASP A 70 -10.51 -13.91 12.03
N ASP A 71 -9.86 -13.10 12.89
CA ASP A 71 -10.40 -12.65 14.18
C ASP A 71 -10.80 -11.17 14.14
N LEU A 72 -9.95 -10.32 13.57
CA LEU A 72 -10.10 -8.87 13.60
C LEU A 72 -9.58 -8.23 12.32
N VAL A 73 -10.36 -7.32 11.75
CA VAL A 73 -9.98 -6.51 10.59
C VAL A 73 -10.05 -5.04 10.98
N TYR A 74 -8.90 -4.38 11.09
CA TYR A 74 -8.86 -2.93 11.28
C TYR A 74 -9.16 -2.22 9.97
N TYR A 75 -9.93 -1.13 10.06
CA TYR A 75 -10.15 -0.21 8.96
C TYR A 75 -9.85 1.22 9.40
N ASP A 76 -9.53 2.07 8.45
CA ASP A 76 -9.29 3.49 8.65
C ASP A 76 -10.38 4.33 8.00
N THR A 77 -10.54 5.57 8.48
CA THR A 77 -11.46 6.55 7.92
C THR A 77 -10.74 7.85 7.61
N TYR A 78 -11.10 8.44 6.45
CA TYR A 78 -10.54 9.72 6.01
C TYR A 78 -11.65 10.65 5.55
N GLU A 79 -11.52 11.93 5.89
CA GLU A 79 -12.30 13.01 5.30
C GLU A 79 -11.50 13.62 4.16
N VAL A 80 -12.11 13.73 2.98
CA VAL A 80 -11.47 14.25 1.76
C VAL A 80 -12.37 15.28 1.09
N THR A 81 -11.82 16.05 0.16
CA THR A 81 -12.60 16.99 -0.68
C THR A 81 -12.49 16.54 -2.13
N LEU A 82 -13.63 16.22 -2.72
CA LEU A 82 -13.76 15.97 -4.15
C LEU A 82 -13.77 17.28 -4.90
N ARG A 83 -13.21 17.30 -6.08
CA ARG A 83 -13.37 18.40 -7.04
C ARG A 83 -14.59 18.16 -7.93
N ALA A 84 -15.14 19.22 -8.50
CA ALA A 84 -16.12 19.09 -9.58
C ALA A 84 -15.49 18.44 -10.81
N GLY A 85 -16.19 17.51 -11.44
CA GLY A 85 -15.71 16.74 -12.58
C GLY A 85 -15.01 15.44 -12.18
N GLU A 86 -13.99 15.05 -12.94
CA GLU A 86 -13.26 13.80 -12.73
C GLU A 86 -12.48 13.82 -11.43
N ASN A 87 -12.56 12.71 -10.70
CA ASN A 87 -11.73 12.38 -9.54
C ASN A 87 -11.17 10.97 -9.71
N VAL A 88 -10.03 10.71 -9.08
CA VAL A 88 -9.34 9.43 -9.16
C VAL A 88 -8.94 8.98 -7.77
N LEU A 89 -9.40 7.80 -7.39
CA LEU A 89 -8.86 7.05 -6.27
C LEU A 89 -7.73 6.14 -6.77
N GLY A 90 -6.59 6.19 -6.13
CA GLY A 90 -5.47 5.28 -6.32
C GLY A 90 -5.15 4.56 -5.02
N VAL A 91 -4.92 3.26 -5.08
CA VAL A 91 -4.47 2.47 -3.94
C VAL A 91 -3.25 1.66 -4.35
N TRP A 92 -2.17 1.83 -3.62
CA TRP A 92 -0.99 0.99 -3.74
C TRP A 92 -1.01 -0.01 -2.59
N LEU A 93 -1.14 -1.29 -2.91
CA LEU A 93 -1.14 -2.35 -1.91
C LEU A 93 0.28 -2.81 -1.61
N GLY A 94 0.48 -3.35 -0.41
CA GLY A 94 1.66 -4.07 0.03
C GLY A 94 1.29 -5.44 0.58
N ASN A 95 2.25 -6.35 0.66
CA ASN A 95 2.00 -7.74 1.00
C ASN A 95 1.68 -7.97 2.49
N GLY A 96 2.35 -7.26 3.39
CA GLY A 96 2.15 -7.45 4.83
C GLY A 96 2.33 -8.91 5.27
N PHE A 97 1.65 -9.30 6.35
CA PHE A 97 1.72 -10.69 6.83
C PHE A 97 0.81 -11.66 6.07
N THR A 98 -0.25 -11.17 5.44
CA THR A 98 -1.22 -12.03 4.75
C THR A 98 -0.67 -12.63 3.47
N ASN A 99 0.29 -11.96 2.84
CA ASN A 99 1.00 -12.44 1.64
C ASN A 99 2.50 -12.63 1.89
N ASN A 100 2.89 -12.92 3.11
CA ASN A 100 4.27 -13.24 3.43
C ASN A 100 4.67 -14.54 2.73
N PRO A 101 5.87 -14.62 2.08
CA PRO A 101 6.30 -15.81 1.36
C PRO A 101 6.47 -17.04 2.26
N GLY A 102 6.41 -16.85 3.58
CA GLY A 102 6.63 -17.87 4.56
C GLY A 102 8.06 -17.83 5.09
N GLY A 103 8.48 -18.92 5.68
CA GLY A 103 9.79 -19.06 6.28
C GLY A 103 9.75 -20.02 7.44
N HIS A 104 10.92 -20.38 7.93
CA HIS A 104 11.06 -21.30 9.07
C HIS A 104 10.60 -20.71 10.42
N ILE A 105 10.11 -19.47 10.41
CA ILE A 105 9.64 -18.79 11.61
C ILE A 105 8.18 -18.38 11.36
N TRP A 106 7.28 -18.82 12.24
CA TRP A 106 5.85 -18.48 12.32
C TRP A 106 4.94 -19.14 11.28
N ASP A 107 5.42 -19.99 10.41
CA ASP A 107 4.64 -20.80 9.46
C ASP A 107 3.59 -20.00 8.68
N PHE A 108 3.93 -18.77 8.25
CA PHE A 108 3.00 -17.90 7.49
C PHE A 108 2.62 -18.51 6.14
N ASP A 109 3.45 -19.37 5.59
CA ASP A 109 3.21 -20.08 4.33
C ASP A 109 2.05 -21.08 4.40
N ILE A 110 1.69 -21.53 5.58
CA ILE A 110 0.56 -22.43 5.83
C ILE A 110 -0.57 -21.79 6.64
N ALA A 111 -0.48 -20.50 6.93
CA ALA A 111 -1.49 -19.80 7.72
C ALA A 111 -2.84 -19.75 6.99
N ALA A 112 -3.94 -20.02 7.73
CA ALA A 112 -5.29 -20.05 7.18
C ALA A 112 -5.76 -18.70 6.62
N PHE A 113 -5.23 -17.57 7.14
CA PHE A 113 -5.53 -16.22 6.69
C PHE A 113 -4.73 -15.79 5.46
N ARG A 114 -3.91 -16.65 4.89
CA ARG A 114 -3.07 -16.31 3.75
C ARG A 114 -3.89 -15.91 2.53
N ALA A 115 -3.56 -14.77 1.95
CA ALA A 115 -4.25 -14.21 0.80
C ALA A 115 -3.32 -13.33 -0.04
N ALA A 116 -3.62 -13.21 -1.33
CA ALA A 116 -3.09 -12.13 -2.16
C ALA A 116 -3.47 -10.76 -1.58
N PRO A 117 -2.68 -9.70 -1.80
CA PRO A 117 -3.02 -8.37 -1.35
C PRO A 117 -4.39 -7.96 -1.88
N GLN A 118 -5.27 -7.56 -0.98
CA GLN A 118 -6.64 -7.18 -1.31
C GLN A 118 -7.13 -6.06 -0.42
N MET A 119 -8.10 -5.29 -0.89
CA MET A 119 -8.68 -4.17 -0.15
C MET A 119 -10.19 -4.15 -0.21
N ALA A 120 -10.79 -3.43 0.73
CA ALA A 120 -12.17 -2.99 0.68
C ALA A 120 -12.22 -1.48 0.93
N LEU A 121 -12.93 -0.74 0.07
CA LEU A 121 -13.07 0.71 0.14
C LEU A 121 -14.51 1.12 -0.18
N CYS A 122 -15.03 2.11 0.55
CA CYS A 122 -16.23 2.87 0.20
C CYS A 122 -15.96 4.36 0.42
N LEU A 123 -16.09 5.17 -0.63
CA LEU A 123 -16.12 6.62 -0.55
C LEU A 123 -17.56 7.09 -0.70
N THR A 124 -18.06 7.85 0.28
CA THR A 124 -19.43 8.40 0.28
C THR A 124 -19.41 9.91 0.22
N TYR A 125 -20.28 10.48 -0.62
CA TYR A 125 -20.50 11.92 -0.73
C TYR A 125 -21.95 12.20 -1.10
N THR A 126 -22.38 13.46 -0.99
CA THR A 126 -23.71 13.90 -1.37
C THR A 126 -23.59 14.84 -2.58
N ASP A 127 -24.41 14.62 -3.60
CA ASP A 127 -24.44 15.48 -4.79
C ASP A 127 -25.24 16.79 -4.56
N LYS A 128 -25.29 17.65 -5.59
CA LYS A 128 -26.04 18.93 -5.55
C LYS A 128 -27.53 18.75 -5.28
N SER A 129 -28.11 17.61 -5.62
CA SER A 129 -29.52 17.33 -5.39
C SER A 129 -29.81 16.86 -3.96
N GLY A 130 -28.77 16.56 -3.18
CA GLY A 130 -28.88 15.97 -1.85
C GLY A 130 -28.90 14.44 -1.87
N GLU A 131 -28.66 13.80 -3.02
CA GLU A 131 -28.58 12.35 -3.13
C GLU A 131 -27.20 11.84 -2.68
N ALA A 132 -27.21 10.75 -1.91
CA ALA A 132 -26.00 10.12 -1.42
C ALA A 132 -25.44 9.15 -2.48
N HIS A 133 -24.17 9.30 -2.79
CA HIS A 133 -23.41 8.43 -3.69
C HIS A 133 -22.37 7.63 -2.93
N CYS A 134 -22.08 6.42 -3.39
CA CYS A 134 -21.03 5.57 -2.89
C CYS A 134 -20.17 5.03 -4.04
N ILE A 135 -18.87 5.22 -3.96
CA ILE A 135 -17.86 4.57 -4.82
C ILE A 135 -17.28 3.42 -4.00
N GLU A 136 -17.66 2.20 -4.33
CA GLU A 136 -17.21 1.00 -3.63
C GLU A 136 -16.04 0.33 -4.35
N SER A 137 -15.34 -0.54 -3.64
CA SER A 137 -14.42 -1.52 -4.23
C SER A 137 -15.23 -2.58 -4.98
N ASP A 138 -15.21 -2.49 -6.30
CA ASP A 138 -15.90 -3.37 -7.25
C ASP A 138 -14.99 -3.74 -8.43
N GLU A 139 -15.51 -4.56 -9.34
CA GLU A 139 -14.79 -4.99 -10.54
C GLU A 139 -14.61 -3.88 -11.60
N MET A 140 -15.05 -2.67 -11.33
CA MET A 140 -14.79 -1.51 -12.19
C MET A 140 -13.43 -0.85 -11.88
N TRP A 141 -12.75 -1.23 -10.81
CA TRP A 141 -11.39 -0.82 -10.55
C TRP A 141 -10.42 -1.43 -11.54
N ARG A 142 -9.39 -0.68 -11.89
CA ARG A 142 -8.28 -1.14 -12.72
C ARG A 142 -7.11 -1.53 -11.83
N ALA A 143 -6.35 -2.54 -12.26
CA ALA A 143 -5.21 -3.08 -11.54
C ALA A 143 -4.01 -3.26 -12.46
N GLU A 144 -2.81 -2.95 -11.95
CA GLU A 144 -1.53 -3.15 -12.63
C GLU A 144 -0.43 -3.45 -11.60
N SER A 145 0.62 -4.12 -12.03
CA SER A 145 1.79 -4.35 -11.20
C SER A 145 2.52 -3.05 -10.92
N SER A 146 3.00 -2.87 -9.68
CA SER A 146 3.83 -1.73 -9.33
C SER A 146 5.33 -2.06 -9.46
N PRO A 147 6.21 -1.06 -9.37
CA PRO A 147 7.66 -1.27 -9.33
C PRO A 147 8.17 -1.99 -8.07
N LEU A 148 7.30 -2.21 -7.07
CA LEU A 148 7.62 -2.96 -5.87
C LEU A 148 7.47 -4.47 -6.15
N LEU A 149 8.57 -5.07 -6.59
CA LEU A 149 8.61 -6.47 -7.05
C LEU A 149 8.53 -7.47 -5.90
N PHE A 150 8.96 -7.06 -4.72
CA PHE A 150 8.93 -7.83 -3.49
C PHE A 150 8.86 -6.87 -2.31
N ASP A 151 8.02 -7.17 -1.33
CA ASP A 151 8.01 -6.50 -0.03
C ASP A 151 7.73 -7.53 1.06
N ASP A 152 8.54 -7.49 2.09
CA ASP A 152 8.42 -8.32 3.27
C ASP A 152 8.84 -7.52 4.50
N TYR A 153 8.05 -7.64 5.55
CA TYR A 153 8.27 -6.90 6.79
C TYR A 153 9.66 -7.16 7.43
N ARG A 154 10.26 -8.33 7.18
CA ARG A 154 11.54 -8.74 7.75
C ARG A 154 12.67 -8.74 6.74
N PHE A 155 12.39 -9.10 5.49
CA PHE A 155 13.42 -9.23 4.45
C PHE A 155 13.59 -7.94 3.63
N GLY A 156 12.69 -6.95 3.80
CA GLY A 156 12.77 -5.68 3.11
C GLY A 156 12.08 -5.68 1.76
N GLU A 157 12.57 -4.85 0.85
CA GLU A 157 11.92 -4.56 -0.43
C GLU A 157 12.88 -4.72 -1.61
N ILE A 158 12.32 -5.17 -2.74
CA ILE A 158 12.96 -5.08 -4.06
C ILE A 158 12.11 -4.13 -4.90
N TYR A 159 12.67 -2.96 -5.18
CA TYR A 159 12.02 -1.92 -5.96
C TYR A 159 12.81 -1.63 -7.24
N ASP A 160 12.15 -1.71 -8.40
CA ASP A 160 12.75 -1.37 -9.70
C ASP A 160 12.18 -0.05 -10.22
N GLY A 161 12.89 1.07 -10.01
CA GLY A 161 12.46 2.40 -10.45
C GLY A 161 12.25 2.54 -11.97
N ARG A 162 12.77 1.61 -12.79
CA ARG A 162 12.53 1.60 -14.25
C ARG A 162 11.10 1.22 -14.61
N LEU A 163 10.38 0.57 -13.69
CA LEU A 163 9.00 0.12 -13.83
C LEU A 163 8.00 1.12 -13.25
N GLU A 164 8.45 2.28 -12.80
CA GLU A 164 7.54 3.34 -12.36
C GLU A 164 6.55 3.71 -13.46
N ILE A 165 5.30 3.93 -13.06
CA ILE A 165 4.21 4.38 -13.93
C ILE A 165 3.85 5.81 -13.51
N PRO A 166 4.50 6.85 -14.06
CA PRO A 166 4.27 8.23 -13.65
C PRO A 166 2.81 8.65 -13.86
N GLY A 167 2.22 9.29 -12.84
CA GLY A 167 0.86 9.79 -12.93
C GLY A 167 -0.25 8.73 -12.81
N TRP A 168 0.07 7.50 -12.48
CA TRP A 168 -0.90 6.39 -12.41
C TRP A 168 -2.13 6.71 -11.54
N ASN A 169 -2.00 7.54 -10.52
CA ASN A 169 -3.04 7.93 -9.57
C ASN A 169 -3.60 9.35 -9.82
N THR A 170 -3.31 9.93 -11.00
CA THR A 170 -3.77 11.28 -11.36
C THR A 170 -4.92 11.26 -12.35
N ILE A 171 -5.60 12.40 -12.45
CA ILE A 171 -6.68 12.64 -13.43
C ILE A 171 -6.10 12.61 -14.84
N GLY A 172 -6.86 12.05 -15.80
CA GLY A 172 -6.49 12.00 -17.22
C GLY A 172 -5.44 10.93 -17.55
N PHE A 173 -5.01 10.11 -16.60
CA PHE A 173 -4.15 8.95 -16.91
C PHE A 173 -4.94 7.89 -17.68
N ASP A 174 -4.38 7.37 -18.76
CA ASP A 174 -4.98 6.30 -19.55
C ASP A 174 -4.69 4.92 -18.93
N ASP A 175 -5.70 4.36 -18.28
CA ASP A 175 -5.65 3.02 -17.68
C ASP A 175 -6.33 1.94 -18.55
N SER A 176 -6.59 2.23 -19.82
CA SER A 176 -7.32 1.32 -20.72
C SER A 176 -6.61 -0.03 -20.92
N ALA A 177 -5.28 -0.06 -20.83
CA ALA A 177 -4.46 -1.27 -20.91
C ALA A 177 -4.42 -2.08 -19.61
N TRP A 178 -4.85 -1.50 -18.48
CA TRP A 178 -4.84 -2.18 -17.19
C TRP A 178 -5.96 -3.22 -17.11
N LYS A 179 -5.72 -4.29 -16.37
CA LYS A 179 -6.73 -5.30 -16.11
C LYS A 179 -7.80 -4.76 -15.15
N PHE A 180 -8.97 -5.36 -15.18
CA PHE A 180 -9.96 -5.14 -14.13
C PHE A 180 -9.56 -5.89 -12.85
N ALA A 181 -9.85 -5.29 -11.71
CA ALA A 181 -9.72 -5.96 -10.43
C ALA A 181 -10.70 -7.14 -10.32
N GLU A 182 -10.34 -8.12 -9.51
CA GLU A 182 -11.15 -9.31 -9.24
C GLU A 182 -11.79 -9.21 -7.86
N ARG A 183 -12.98 -9.77 -7.68
CA ARG A 183 -13.54 -9.97 -6.34
C ARG A 183 -12.66 -10.90 -5.52
N ALA A 184 -12.51 -10.57 -4.24
CA ALA A 184 -11.76 -11.35 -3.29
C ALA A 184 -12.65 -11.85 -2.14
N PRO A 185 -12.31 -12.98 -1.52
CA PRO A 185 -13.00 -13.46 -0.33
C PRO A 185 -12.92 -12.45 0.81
N GLN A 186 -14.03 -12.27 1.52
CA GLN A 186 -14.04 -11.42 2.71
C GLN A 186 -13.40 -12.14 3.89
N PRO A 187 -12.58 -11.46 4.70
CA PRO A 187 -12.09 -11.99 5.95
C PRO A 187 -13.24 -12.12 6.97
N ARG A 188 -13.15 -13.12 7.83
CA ARG A 188 -14.22 -13.44 8.81
C ARG A 188 -14.18 -12.54 10.03
N GLY A 189 -13.03 -11.96 10.34
CA GLY A 189 -12.80 -11.17 11.54
C GLY A 189 -13.77 -9.98 11.71
N GLU A 190 -14.00 -9.61 12.97
CA GLU A 190 -14.77 -8.42 13.33
C GLU A 190 -14.15 -7.16 12.67
N LYS A 191 -14.98 -6.29 12.10
CA LYS A 191 -14.53 -5.03 11.49
C LYS A 191 -14.47 -3.96 12.57
N ARG A 192 -13.28 -3.37 12.80
CA ARG A 192 -13.05 -2.39 13.87
C ARG A 192 -12.28 -1.19 13.35
N LEU A 193 -12.76 0.00 13.70
CA LEU A 193 -12.02 1.24 13.42
C LEU A 193 -10.66 1.21 14.12
N CYS A 194 -9.60 1.46 13.36
CA CYS A 194 -8.26 1.63 13.92
C CYS A 194 -8.19 2.97 14.68
N THR A 195 -7.87 2.90 15.96
CA THR A 195 -7.65 4.06 16.82
C THR A 195 -6.19 4.18 17.26
N ALA A 196 -5.31 3.33 16.76
CA ALA A 196 -3.88 3.41 17.01
C ALA A 196 -3.29 4.66 16.35
N GLU A 197 -2.31 5.26 17.00
CA GLU A 197 -1.53 6.34 16.40
C GLU A 197 -0.82 5.87 15.14
N PRO A 198 -0.82 6.67 14.06
CA PRO A 198 -0.14 6.31 12.82
C PRO A 198 1.37 6.11 13.05
N ILE A 199 1.95 5.15 12.35
CA ILE A 199 3.41 5.00 12.28
C ILE A 199 3.94 6.09 11.37
N ASP A 200 4.69 7.04 11.90
CA ASP A 200 5.16 8.18 11.14
C ASP A 200 6.68 8.24 11.02
N ILE A 201 7.17 8.99 10.04
CA ILE A 201 8.59 9.28 9.87
C ILE A 201 8.98 10.34 10.89
N VAL A 202 9.67 9.93 11.94
CA VAL A 202 10.10 10.86 13.00
C VAL A 202 11.45 11.52 12.67
N ASN A 203 12.24 10.95 11.77
CA ASN A 203 13.53 11.51 11.37
C ASN A 203 13.97 10.95 10.01
N GLU A 204 14.57 11.79 9.18
CA GLU A 204 15.23 11.42 7.93
C GLU A 204 16.74 11.62 8.08
N LEU A 205 17.50 10.53 7.95
CA LEU A 205 18.94 10.57 8.05
C LEU A 205 19.55 10.57 6.64
N LYS A 206 20.45 11.52 6.38
CA LYS A 206 21.26 11.52 5.16
C LYS A 206 22.48 10.60 5.35
N PRO A 207 22.83 9.78 4.37
CA PRO A 207 24.03 8.95 4.49
C PRO A 207 25.28 9.84 4.68
N ILE A 208 26.18 9.39 5.55
CA ILE A 208 27.49 10.05 5.77
C ILE A 208 28.38 9.90 4.55
N SER A 209 28.35 8.72 3.95
CA SER A 209 29.08 8.43 2.72
C SER A 209 28.31 7.48 1.81
N VAL A 210 28.63 7.56 0.51
CA VAL A 210 28.09 6.64 -0.51
C VAL A 210 29.28 6.12 -1.31
N THR A 211 29.57 4.82 -1.19
CA THR A 211 30.70 4.19 -1.86
C THR A 211 30.20 3.22 -2.94
N LYS A 212 30.73 3.39 -4.16
CA LYS A 212 30.47 2.44 -5.24
C LYS A 212 31.27 1.16 -5.04
N THR A 213 30.60 0.02 -5.08
CA THR A 213 31.22 -1.31 -5.04
C THR A 213 30.97 -2.07 -6.34
N GLU A 214 31.58 -3.22 -6.52
CA GLU A 214 31.31 -4.10 -7.66
C GLU A 214 29.84 -4.61 -7.70
N LYS A 215 29.20 -4.70 -6.54
CA LYS A 215 27.83 -5.20 -6.36
C LYS A 215 26.77 -4.10 -6.28
N GLY A 216 27.15 -2.82 -6.39
CA GLY A 216 26.24 -1.69 -6.24
C GLY A 216 26.82 -0.55 -5.42
N TYR A 217 25.99 0.09 -4.61
CA TYR A 217 26.39 1.19 -3.74
C TYR A 217 26.24 0.82 -2.28
N LEU A 218 27.21 1.22 -1.48
CA LEU A 218 27.23 1.10 -0.03
C LEU A 218 26.92 2.46 0.57
N TYR A 219 25.97 2.51 1.48
CA TYR A 219 25.58 3.73 2.20
C TYR A 219 25.97 3.59 3.67
N ASP A 220 26.77 4.52 4.18
CA ASP A 220 27.03 4.64 5.62
C ASP A 220 25.93 5.47 6.26
N ASP A 221 25.26 4.89 7.24
CA ASP A 221 24.15 5.50 7.96
C ASP A 221 24.65 6.20 9.24
N PRO A 222 24.31 7.49 9.47
CA PRO A 222 24.63 8.19 10.71
C PRO A 222 23.73 7.80 11.89
N GLY A 223 22.90 6.76 11.74
CA GLY A 223 21.96 6.34 12.77
C GLY A 223 22.60 6.13 14.13
N PRO A 224 21.81 6.18 15.20
CA PRO A 224 22.32 5.99 16.56
C PRO A 224 22.97 4.61 16.65
N GLN A 225 24.26 4.58 16.94
CA GLN A 225 24.97 3.36 17.25
C GLN A 225 24.51 2.88 18.63
N TYR A 226 23.72 1.85 18.66
CA TYR A 226 23.45 1.16 19.93
C TYR A 226 24.69 0.35 20.30
N ALA A 227 25.14 0.47 21.55
CA ALA A 227 26.30 -0.27 22.05
C ALA A 227 26.12 -1.77 21.76
N GLY A 228 27.00 -2.32 20.90
CA GLY A 228 27.00 -3.74 20.51
C GLY A 228 26.50 -4.08 19.11
N GLN A 229 26.06 -3.11 18.30
CA GLN A 229 25.77 -3.34 16.88
C GLN A 229 26.80 -2.63 15.99
N GLU A 230 27.44 -3.39 15.14
CA GLU A 230 28.25 -2.84 14.04
C GLU A 230 27.35 -2.01 13.11
N GLY A 231 27.85 -0.89 12.60
CA GLY A 231 27.11 -0.01 11.70
C GLY A 231 26.50 -0.78 10.54
N HIS A 232 25.20 -0.58 10.29
CA HIS A 232 24.52 -1.26 9.20
C HIS A 232 24.95 -0.70 7.85
N GLN A 233 25.69 -1.50 7.10
CA GLN A 233 26.02 -1.21 5.72
C GLN A 233 24.86 -1.70 4.83
N ARG A 234 24.32 -0.83 4.00
CA ARG A 234 23.23 -1.16 3.06
C ARG A 234 23.74 -1.06 1.63
N THR A 235 23.40 -2.06 0.82
CA THR A 235 23.65 -2.04 -0.61
C THR A 235 22.42 -1.53 -1.35
N GLY A 236 22.58 -0.48 -2.16
CA GLY A 236 21.52 0.12 -2.97
C GLY A 236 21.95 0.34 -4.42
N GLY A 237 21.00 0.68 -5.28
CA GLY A 237 21.28 1.04 -6.67
C GLY A 237 21.96 2.42 -6.83
N LYS A 238 22.15 2.87 -8.08
CA LYS A 238 22.80 4.16 -8.37
C LYS A 238 22.07 5.34 -7.73
N PRO A 239 22.79 6.36 -7.20
CA PRO A 239 22.19 7.54 -6.57
C PRO A 239 21.30 8.38 -7.52
N ASP A 240 21.58 8.32 -8.82
CA ASP A 240 20.95 9.07 -9.90
C ASP A 240 19.79 8.30 -10.58
N GLY A 241 19.51 7.08 -10.16
CA GLY A 241 18.52 6.17 -10.75
C GLY A 241 17.19 6.06 -10.02
N GLY A 242 16.79 7.02 -9.21
CA GLY A 242 15.43 7.06 -8.62
C GLY A 242 15.13 5.98 -7.58
N GLN A 243 16.11 5.24 -7.11
CA GLN A 243 15.92 4.33 -5.98
C GLN A 243 15.97 5.12 -4.67
N SER A 244 14.84 5.65 -4.26
CA SER A 244 14.69 6.08 -2.89
C SER A 244 14.57 4.84 -2.02
N CYS A 245 15.48 4.67 -1.07
CA CYS A 245 15.33 3.70 0.01
C CYS A 245 14.17 4.18 0.89
N ARG A 246 12.92 3.94 0.48
CA ARG A 246 11.71 4.39 1.20
C ARG A 246 11.54 3.70 2.55
N ASN A 247 12.24 2.60 2.82
CA ASN A 247 12.12 1.80 4.04
C ASN A 247 13.42 1.63 4.82
N CYS A 248 14.29 2.64 4.83
CA CYS A 248 15.41 2.67 5.78
C CYS A 248 14.98 2.76 7.26
N LEU A 249 13.68 2.68 7.56
CA LEU A 249 13.10 2.92 8.89
C LEU A 249 12.80 1.66 9.71
N TYR A 250 12.95 0.46 9.15
CA TYR A 250 12.40 -0.76 9.76
C TYR A 250 13.42 -1.69 10.41
N ASN A 251 14.50 -1.21 10.97
CA ASN A 251 15.28 -1.98 11.94
C ASN A 251 15.42 -1.21 13.26
N LYS A 252 14.28 -1.00 13.93
CA LYS A 252 14.25 -0.71 15.36
C LYS A 252 13.41 -1.80 16.03
N GLN A 253 14.02 -2.91 16.30
CA GLN A 253 13.76 -3.70 17.50
C GLN A 253 15.08 -3.91 18.18
#